data_09f8d648b47a6ef78bc86e9d5ecebef2
#
_entry.id   09f8d648b47a6ef78bc86e9d5ecebef2
#
_cell.length_a   1.000
_cell.length_b   1.000
_cell.length_c   1.000
_cell.angle_alpha   90.00
_cell.angle_beta   90.00
_cell.angle_gamma   90.00
#
_symmetry.space_group_name_H-M   'P 1'
#
loop_
_entity.id
_entity.type
_entity.pdbx_description
1 polymer ?
#
loop_
_entity_poly.entity_id
_entity_poly.type
_entity_poly.pdbx_seq_one_letter_code
_entity_poly.pdbx_strand_id
1 'polypeptide(L)'
;MKFKLLSILLLAFCLLAIAAVDEPKEILLWPNGAPGSEGKTGPEKVRIPEGGDHVVSNVHRPSITPYLPTGSNTKRTAVIIAPGGGHRELWTDHEGHNLARWLRDRGIAAFVLKYRLAKEEGSTYKVDEHALADMKRSLRLVRSRAKEWGIDTARIGVMGFSAGGEVAALAAMRFDVGDRAAADMIDRESSHPAFQALIYPGSSGRFEVTKNSPPIFLLCGYKDRTDISEGLAQVYLKYKQAGVPAELHIYSDAGHGFGFRPTNQGAVAHWPERFTEWLTSGGLLNP
;
A
#
# COMPACT_ATOMS: atom_id res chain seq x y z
N MET A 1 -53.21 22.20 -54.41
CA MET A 1 -53.06 21.44 -53.15
C MET A 1 -51.59 21.14 -52.95
N LYS A 2 -50.91 21.80 -52.03
CA LYS A 2 -49.46 21.56 -51.71
C LYS A 2 -49.38 20.86 -50.39
N PHE A 3 -48.94 19.57 -50.36
CA PHE A 3 -48.66 18.84 -49.14
C PHE A 3 -47.26 19.21 -48.65
N LYS A 4 -47.20 19.74 -47.43
CA LYS A 4 -45.95 19.96 -46.70
C LYS A 4 -45.62 18.66 -45.90
N LEU A 5 -44.55 18.00 -46.26
CA LEU A 5 -43.95 16.93 -45.43
C LEU A 5 -43.25 17.56 -44.25
N LEU A 6 -43.69 17.18 -43.07
CA LEU A 6 -43.05 17.56 -41.78
C LEU A 6 -42.10 16.42 -41.37
N SER A 7 -40.82 16.66 -41.54
CA SER A 7 -39.78 15.70 -41.09
C SER A 7 -39.56 15.89 -39.58
N ILE A 8 -39.94 14.90 -38.79
CA ILE A 8 -39.63 14.82 -37.34
C ILE A 8 -38.25 14.18 -37.19
N LEU A 9 -37.27 14.96 -36.78
CA LEU A 9 -35.94 14.52 -36.40
C LEU A 9 -35.97 14.02 -34.95
N LEU A 10 -35.94 12.67 -34.77
CA LEU A 10 -35.83 12.07 -33.44
C LEU A 10 -34.35 12.13 -33.02
N LEU A 11 -34.02 13.03 -32.10
CA LEU A 11 -32.73 13.05 -31.41
C LEU A 11 -32.74 11.96 -30.33
N ALA A 12 -32.08 10.84 -30.60
CA ALA A 12 -31.82 9.82 -29.59
C ALA A 12 -30.69 10.30 -28.66
N PHE A 13 -31.05 10.75 -27.47
CA PHE A 13 -30.09 11.05 -26.39
C PHE A 13 -29.62 9.70 -25.80
N CYS A 14 -28.44 9.22 -26.19
CA CYS A 14 -27.74 8.15 -25.49
C CYS A 14 -27.27 8.71 -24.14
N LEU A 15 -28.02 8.46 -23.07
CA LEU A 15 -27.55 8.57 -21.70
C LEU A 15 -26.49 7.47 -21.49
N LEU A 16 -25.22 7.80 -21.62
CA LEU A 16 -24.13 7.02 -21.05
C LEU A 16 -24.32 7.04 -19.54
N ALA A 17 -24.91 5.99 -18.99
CA ALA A 17 -24.86 5.72 -17.57
C ALA A 17 -23.37 5.48 -17.22
N ILE A 18 -22.70 6.49 -16.66
CA ILE A 18 -21.43 6.31 -15.95
C ILE A 18 -21.79 5.41 -14.78
N ALA A 19 -21.48 4.11 -14.90
CA ALA A 19 -21.55 3.21 -13.77
C ALA A 19 -20.67 3.81 -12.68
N ALA A 20 -21.27 4.24 -11.57
CA ALA A 20 -20.53 4.62 -10.39
C ALA A 20 -19.63 3.43 -10.04
N VAL A 21 -18.32 3.62 -10.11
CA VAL A 21 -17.37 2.62 -9.63
C VAL A 21 -17.62 2.53 -8.13
N ASP A 22 -18.24 1.42 -7.72
CA ASP A 22 -18.52 1.17 -6.29
C ASP A 22 -17.15 1.10 -5.59
N GLU A 23 -16.83 2.14 -4.81
CA GLU A 23 -15.55 2.21 -4.08
C GLU A 23 -15.51 1.03 -3.09
N PRO A 24 -14.38 0.30 -3.04
CA PRO A 24 -14.30 -0.86 -2.17
C PRO A 24 -14.50 -0.48 -0.71
N LYS A 25 -15.33 -1.26 0.00
CA LYS A 25 -15.60 -1.01 1.42
C LYS A 25 -14.38 -1.34 2.28
N GLU A 26 -14.08 -0.46 3.21
CA GLU A 26 -13.04 -0.69 4.21
C GLU A 26 -13.38 -1.86 5.14
N ILE A 27 -12.33 -2.58 5.52
CA ILE A 27 -12.40 -3.68 6.48
C ILE A 27 -11.56 -3.29 7.69
N LEU A 28 -12.20 -3.18 8.85
CA LEU A 28 -11.52 -2.88 10.10
C LEU A 28 -10.58 -4.03 10.50
N LEU A 29 -9.36 -3.69 10.91
CA LEU A 29 -8.40 -4.68 11.39
C LEU A 29 -8.84 -5.31 12.71
N TRP A 30 -9.48 -4.54 13.56
CA TRP A 30 -10.10 -4.96 14.82
C TRP A 30 -11.54 -4.45 14.89
N PRO A 31 -12.53 -5.27 14.58
CA PRO A 31 -13.94 -4.84 14.59
C PRO A 31 -14.42 -4.32 15.97
N ASN A 32 -13.86 -4.87 17.04
CA ASN A 32 -14.22 -4.54 18.42
C ASN A 32 -13.33 -3.44 19.06
N GLY A 33 -12.48 -2.79 18.26
CA GLY A 33 -11.52 -1.78 18.72
C GLY A 33 -10.07 -2.26 18.69
N ALA A 34 -9.17 -1.38 18.24
CA ALA A 34 -7.75 -1.70 18.16
C ALA A 34 -7.08 -1.58 19.53
N PRO A 35 -6.24 -2.54 19.94
CA PRO A 35 -5.50 -2.46 21.21
C PRO A 35 -4.68 -1.16 21.30
N GLY A 36 -4.80 -0.42 22.41
CA GLY A 36 -4.20 0.90 22.59
C GLY A 36 -5.00 2.07 22.02
N SER A 37 -6.22 1.81 21.49
CA SER A 37 -7.18 2.85 21.07
C SER A 37 -8.38 2.98 22.01
N GLU A 38 -8.32 2.38 23.20
CA GLU A 38 -9.39 2.41 24.18
C GLU A 38 -9.76 3.85 24.55
N GLY A 39 -11.06 4.16 24.52
CA GLY A 39 -11.60 5.50 24.81
C GLY A 39 -11.38 6.55 23.71
N LYS A 40 -10.74 6.21 22.61
CA LYS A 40 -10.56 7.11 21.46
C LYS A 40 -11.72 6.91 20.48
N THR A 41 -12.65 7.88 20.46
CA THR A 41 -13.91 7.78 19.69
C THR A 41 -14.06 8.85 18.61
N GLY A 42 -13.09 9.74 18.46
CA GLY A 42 -13.14 10.81 17.47
C GLY A 42 -13.18 10.25 16.03
N PRO A 43 -13.97 10.84 15.12
CA PRO A 43 -14.00 10.43 13.72
C PRO A 43 -12.68 10.75 13.03
N GLU A 44 -12.36 10.00 11.98
CA GLU A 44 -11.28 10.37 11.06
C GLU A 44 -11.54 11.75 10.47
N LYS A 45 -10.47 12.49 10.24
CA LYS A 45 -10.51 13.78 9.56
C LYS A 45 -9.97 13.59 8.16
N VAL A 46 -10.70 14.07 7.17
CA VAL A 46 -10.27 14.04 5.76
C VAL A 46 -10.17 15.48 5.27
N ARG A 47 -9.03 15.83 4.69
CA ARG A 47 -8.84 17.09 3.98
C ARG A 47 -8.44 16.81 2.53
N ILE A 48 -8.80 17.70 1.63
CA ILE A 48 -8.45 17.62 0.21
C ILE A 48 -7.68 18.90 -0.13
N PRO A 49 -6.32 18.86 -0.14
CA PRO A 49 -5.52 20.03 -0.54
C PRO A 49 -5.65 20.30 -2.05
N GLU A 50 -5.00 21.39 -2.49
CA GLU A 50 -4.97 21.84 -3.87
C GLU A 50 -4.39 20.76 -4.76
N GLY A 51 -4.58 19.91 -5.26
CA GLY A 51 -4.07 18.74 -6.01
C GLY A 51 -5.00 17.55 -5.93
N GLY A 52 -6.03 17.65 -5.09
CA GLY A 52 -7.16 16.72 -5.07
C GLY A 52 -6.92 15.43 -4.28
N ASP A 53 -5.75 15.23 -3.69
CA ASP A 53 -5.47 14.04 -2.87
C ASP A 53 -6.29 14.02 -1.57
N HIS A 54 -6.85 12.89 -1.20
CA HIS A 54 -7.41 12.69 0.13
C HIS A 54 -6.28 12.46 1.14
N VAL A 55 -6.30 13.27 2.18
CA VAL A 55 -5.34 13.20 3.29
C VAL A 55 -6.10 12.91 4.57
N VAL A 56 -5.83 11.76 5.16
CA VAL A 56 -6.56 11.22 6.31
C VAL A 56 -5.73 11.39 7.59
N SER A 57 -6.37 11.80 8.67
CA SER A 57 -5.79 11.88 10.02
C SER A 57 -6.79 11.44 11.08
N ASN A 58 -6.37 11.42 12.35
CA ASN A 58 -7.18 10.96 13.49
C ASN A 58 -7.63 9.50 13.34
N VAL A 59 -6.71 8.62 12.92
CA VAL A 59 -6.99 7.20 12.71
C VAL A 59 -6.95 6.46 14.05
N HIS A 60 -8.12 6.10 14.58
CA HIS A 60 -8.26 5.29 15.81
C HIS A 60 -8.78 3.88 15.52
N ARG A 61 -9.36 3.67 14.35
CA ARG A 61 -9.90 2.39 13.87
C ARG A 61 -9.18 1.98 12.60
N PRO A 62 -7.95 1.44 12.70
CA PRO A 62 -7.16 1.07 11.53
C PRO A 62 -7.89 0.03 10.66
N SER A 63 -7.74 0.17 9.35
CA SER A 63 -8.50 -0.58 8.34
C SER A 63 -7.69 -0.87 7.10
N ILE A 64 -8.15 -1.80 6.27
CA ILE A 64 -7.67 -1.98 4.90
C ILE A 64 -8.80 -1.79 3.90
N THR A 65 -8.48 -1.19 2.76
CA THR A 65 -9.39 -1.10 1.61
C THR A 65 -8.93 -2.09 0.54
N PRO A 66 -9.71 -3.15 0.25
CA PRO A 66 -9.31 -4.18 -0.71
C PRO A 66 -9.57 -3.75 -2.15
N TYR A 67 -8.60 -3.96 -3.03
CA TYR A 67 -8.70 -3.85 -4.49
C TYR A 67 -8.41 -5.22 -5.09
N LEU A 68 -9.47 -5.97 -5.37
CA LEU A 68 -9.37 -7.36 -5.83
C LEU A 68 -9.54 -7.42 -7.34
N PRO A 69 -8.62 -8.08 -8.07
CA PRO A 69 -8.78 -8.33 -9.49
C PRO A 69 -10.02 -9.19 -9.78
N THR A 70 -10.68 -8.92 -10.90
CA THR A 70 -11.76 -9.76 -11.41
C THR A 70 -11.20 -11.06 -12.00
N GLY A 71 -12.05 -12.09 -12.15
CA GLY A 71 -11.68 -13.37 -12.76
C GLY A 71 -11.33 -14.47 -11.76
N SER A 72 -11.13 -15.69 -12.27
CA SER A 72 -11.04 -16.95 -11.49
C SER A 72 -9.63 -17.35 -11.06
N ASN A 73 -8.62 -16.50 -11.20
CA ASN A 73 -7.26 -16.83 -10.76
C ASN A 73 -7.22 -17.02 -9.22
N THR A 74 -6.74 -18.17 -8.77
CA THR A 74 -6.70 -18.57 -7.36
C THR A 74 -5.32 -18.51 -6.71
N LYS A 75 -4.32 -17.96 -7.43
CA LYS A 75 -2.93 -17.86 -6.94
C LYS A 75 -2.37 -16.46 -7.18
N ARG A 76 -3.16 -15.44 -6.83
CA ARG A 76 -2.75 -14.04 -7.01
C ARG A 76 -1.69 -13.63 -6.02
N THR A 77 -0.78 -12.79 -6.49
CA THR A 77 0.07 -11.98 -5.62
C THR A 77 -0.76 -10.92 -4.92
N ALA A 78 -0.43 -10.61 -3.68
CA ALA A 78 -1.08 -9.56 -2.90
C ALA A 78 -0.07 -8.57 -2.34
N VAL A 79 -0.45 -7.29 -2.30
CA VAL A 79 0.38 -6.19 -1.76
C VAL A 79 -0.43 -5.37 -0.77
N ILE A 80 0.07 -5.23 0.45
CA ILE A 80 -0.47 -4.29 1.44
C ILE A 80 0.31 -3.00 1.32
N ILE A 81 -0.38 -1.88 1.07
CA ILE A 81 0.20 -0.59 0.77
C ILE A 81 -0.03 0.35 1.95
N ALA A 82 1.06 0.84 2.55
CA ALA A 82 1.04 1.84 3.62
C ALA A 82 1.38 3.22 3.03
N PRO A 83 0.44 4.17 2.98
CA PRO A 83 0.72 5.54 2.56
C PRO A 83 1.67 6.26 3.51
N GLY A 84 2.37 7.29 3.01
CA GLY A 84 3.17 8.21 3.81
C GLY A 84 2.36 9.35 4.40
N GLY A 85 3.06 10.33 4.95
CA GLY A 85 2.50 11.51 5.61
C GLY A 85 3.17 11.84 6.95
N GLY A 86 4.43 11.42 7.12
CA GLY A 86 5.28 11.75 8.25
C GLY A 86 4.79 11.22 9.60
N HIS A 87 3.95 10.17 9.61
CA HIS A 87 3.23 9.64 10.78
C HIS A 87 2.26 10.64 11.43
N ARG A 88 1.92 11.73 10.73
CA ARG A 88 0.93 12.73 11.17
C ARG A 88 -0.39 12.61 10.43
N GLU A 89 -0.33 12.11 9.22
CA GLU A 89 -1.45 11.96 8.28
C GLU A 89 -1.12 10.85 7.26
N LEU A 90 -2.10 10.48 6.44
CA LEU A 90 -1.96 9.50 5.36
C LEU A 90 -2.38 10.13 4.03
N TRP A 91 -1.49 10.16 3.06
CA TRP A 91 -1.78 10.60 1.68
C TRP A 91 -2.31 9.42 0.88
N THR A 92 -3.62 9.18 0.98
CA THR A 92 -4.21 7.89 0.60
C THR A 92 -4.38 7.69 -0.89
N ASP A 93 -4.41 8.75 -1.72
CA ASP A 93 -4.64 8.58 -3.16
C ASP A 93 -3.35 8.19 -3.89
N HIS A 94 -2.39 9.09 -4.02
CA HIS A 94 -1.19 8.84 -4.83
C HIS A 94 -0.19 7.88 -4.19
N GLU A 95 -0.28 7.67 -2.89
CA GLU A 95 0.53 6.67 -2.15
C GLU A 95 -0.30 5.46 -1.69
N GLY A 96 -1.49 5.28 -2.28
CA GLY A 96 -2.40 4.19 -1.92
C GLY A 96 -3.37 3.82 -3.04
N HIS A 97 -4.54 4.45 -3.05
CA HIS A 97 -5.68 4.06 -3.88
C HIS A 97 -5.41 4.06 -5.39
N ASN A 98 -4.67 5.05 -5.92
CA ASN A 98 -4.35 5.12 -7.34
C ASN A 98 -3.48 3.93 -7.77
N LEU A 99 -2.44 3.62 -7.00
CA LEU A 99 -1.59 2.47 -7.25
C LEU A 99 -2.34 1.15 -7.06
N ALA A 100 -3.20 1.06 -6.04
CA ALA A 100 -3.98 -0.14 -5.77
C ALA A 100 -4.93 -0.49 -6.93
N ARG A 101 -5.58 0.52 -7.54
CA ARG A 101 -6.38 0.32 -8.76
C ARG A 101 -5.53 -0.16 -9.92
N TRP A 102 -4.36 0.46 -10.13
CA TRP A 102 -3.42 0.10 -11.19
C TRP A 102 -2.90 -1.35 -11.05
N LEU A 103 -2.59 -1.79 -9.84
CA LEU A 103 -2.16 -3.17 -9.53
C LEU A 103 -3.31 -4.17 -9.74
N ARG A 104 -4.51 -3.85 -9.25
CA ARG A 104 -5.72 -4.66 -9.45
C ARG A 104 -5.96 -4.95 -10.95
N ASP A 105 -5.84 -3.93 -11.79
CA ASP A 105 -6.08 -4.04 -13.22
C ASP A 105 -5.01 -4.91 -13.93
N ARG A 106 -3.91 -5.22 -13.23
CA ARG A 106 -2.83 -6.14 -13.65
C ARG A 106 -2.84 -7.49 -12.94
N GLY A 107 -3.94 -7.83 -12.27
CA GLY A 107 -4.12 -9.14 -11.65
C GLY A 107 -3.47 -9.28 -10.26
N ILE A 108 -2.97 -8.20 -9.66
CA ILE A 108 -2.38 -8.17 -8.33
C ILE A 108 -3.42 -7.64 -7.34
N ALA A 109 -3.73 -8.41 -6.30
CA ALA A 109 -4.58 -7.94 -5.23
C ALA A 109 -3.84 -6.87 -4.41
N ALA A 110 -4.49 -5.74 -4.16
CA ALA A 110 -3.89 -4.66 -3.40
C ALA A 110 -4.79 -4.22 -2.25
N PHE A 111 -4.19 -3.83 -1.13
CA PHE A 111 -4.90 -3.45 0.08
C PHE A 111 -4.30 -2.16 0.62
N VAL A 112 -5.05 -1.07 0.61
CA VAL A 112 -4.58 0.21 1.16
C VAL A 112 -4.81 0.22 2.65
N LEU A 113 -3.75 0.38 3.43
CA LEU A 113 -3.77 0.38 4.88
C LEU A 113 -3.92 1.80 5.43
N LYS A 114 -4.93 2.03 6.26
CA LYS A 114 -4.97 3.15 7.18
C LYS A 114 -4.45 2.66 8.54
N TYR A 115 -3.28 3.16 8.94
CA TYR A 115 -2.63 2.81 10.20
C TYR A 115 -2.61 3.99 11.17
N ARG A 116 -2.45 3.71 12.46
CA ARG A 116 -2.45 4.72 13.54
C ARG A 116 -1.22 5.62 13.48
N LEU A 117 -1.44 6.89 13.72
CA LEU A 117 -0.49 7.97 13.46
C LEU A 117 0.23 8.38 14.75
N ALA A 118 1.54 8.11 14.80
CA ALA A 118 2.35 8.29 16.01
C ALA A 118 2.81 9.73 16.25
N LYS A 119 2.79 10.60 15.23
CA LYS A 119 3.27 11.99 15.32
C LYS A 119 2.18 13.02 15.05
N GLU A 120 0.93 12.61 15.02
CA GLU A 120 -0.21 13.52 15.01
C GLU A 120 -0.26 14.26 16.37
N GLU A 121 -0.67 15.52 16.36
CA GLU A 121 -0.78 16.32 17.59
C GLU A 121 -1.68 15.62 18.62
N GLY A 122 -1.21 15.50 19.85
CA GLY A 122 -1.91 14.81 20.94
C GLY A 122 -1.94 13.28 20.81
N SER A 123 -1.26 12.69 19.82
CA SER A 123 -1.21 11.24 19.69
C SER A 123 -0.42 10.58 20.81
N THR A 124 -0.95 9.47 21.33
CA THR A 124 -0.26 8.57 22.24
C THR A 124 0.28 7.32 21.54
N TYR A 125 0.05 7.20 20.24
CA TYR A 125 0.51 6.07 19.47
C TYR A 125 2.03 6.12 19.25
N LYS A 126 2.62 4.96 18.93
CA LYS A 126 4.03 4.80 18.59
C LYS A 126 4.17 4.00 17.30
N VAL A 127 5.17 4.33 16.49
CA VAL A 127 5.42 3.63 15.23
C VAL A 127 5.75 2.17 15.47
N ASP A 128 6.66 1.91 16.41
CA ASP A 128 7.19 0.57 16.74
C ASP A 128 6.17 -0.35 17.44
N GLU A 129 5.07 0.20 17.94
CA GLU A 129 4.01 -0.55 18.62
C GLU A 129 2.74 -0.57 17.79
N HIS A 130 2.07 0.55 17.64
CA HIS A 130 0.71 0.65 17.11
C HIS A 130 0.68 0.56 15.57
N ALA A 131 1.49 1.37 14.85
CA ALA A 131 1.54 1.32 13.40
C ALA A 131 2.11 -0.02 12.90
N LEU A 132 3.13 -0.55 13.59
CA LEU A 132 3.67 -1.88 13.33
C LEU A 132 2.62 -2.97 13.56
N ALA A 133 1.85 -2.91 14.65
CA ALA A 133 0.78 -3.86 14.94
C ALA A 133 -0.30 -3.82 13.86
N ASP A 134 -0.65 -2.63 13.36
CA ASP A 134 -1.63 -2.45 12.29
C ASP A 134 -1.16 -3.12 10.98
N MET A 135 0.12 -2.95 10.59
CA MET A 135 0.67 -3.62 9.43
C MET A 135 0.75 -5.14 9.62
N LYS A 136 1.20 -5.62 10.77
CA LYS A 136 1.24 -7.07 11.06
C LYS A 136 -0.16 -7.68 11.06
N ARG A 137 -1.15 -6.98 11.63
CA ARG A 137 -2.54 -7.42 11.64
C ARG A 137 -3.14 -7.45 10.24
N SER A 138 -2.79 -6.48 9.38
CA SER A 138 -3.24 -6.47 7.98
C SER A 138 -2.68 -7.67 7.19
N LEU A 139 -1.40 -8.02 7.38
CA LEU A 139 -0.80 -9.23 6.79
C LEU A 139 -1.54 -10.50 7.22
N ARG A 140 -1.84 -10.63 8.51
CA ARG A 140 -2.59 -11.76 9.06
C ARG A 140 -4.02 -11.83 8.52
N LEU A 141 -4.71 -10.69 8.46
CA LEU A 141 -6.07 -10.61 7.93
C LEU A 141 -6.11 -11.03 6.45
N VAL A 142 -5.19 -10.52 5.64
CA VAL A 142 -5.11 -10.90 4.21
C VAL A 142 -4.81 -12.40 4.08
N ARG A 143 -3.92 -12.94 4.88
CA ARG A 143 -3.58 -14.37 4.90
C ARG A 143 -4.76 -15.24 5.31
N SER A 144 -5.49 -14.88 6.36
CA SER A 144 -6.65 -15.62 6.84
C SER A 144 -7.80 -15.67 5.82
N ARG A 145 -7.91 -14.65 4.96
CA ARG A 145 -8.93 -14.56 3.90
C ARG A 145 -8.39 -14.89 2.51
N ALA A 146 -7.17 -15.41 2.41
CA ALA A 146 -6.50 -15.65 1.13
C ALA A 146 -7.32 -16.58 0.21
N LYS A 147 -7.93 -17.63 0.74
CA LYS A 147 -8.80 -18.54 -0.02
C LYS A 147 -10.01 -17.81 -0.61
N GLU A 148 -10.66 -16.96 0.15
CA GLU A 148 -11.82 -16.16 -0.27
C GLU A 148 -11.45 -15.21 -1.41
N TRP A 149 -10.27 -14.60 -1.35
CA TRP A 149 -9.81 -13.59 -2.29
C TRP A 149 -8.96 -14.15 -3.44
N GLY A 150 -8.76 -15.47 -3.50
CA GLY A 150 -7.94 -16.12 -4.51
C GLY A 150 -6.47 -15.72 -4.45
N ILE A 151 -5.92 -15.54 -3.24
CA ILE A 151 -4.54 -15.11 -2.99
C ILE A 151 -3.68 -16.33 -2.66
N ASP A 152 -2.45 -16.34 -3.16
CA ASP A 152 -1.42 -17.27 -2.72
C ASP A 152 -0.74 -16.73 -1.44
N THR A 153 -0.87 -17.46 -0.34
CA THR A 153 -0.28 -17.07 0.95
C THR A 153 1.25 -16.96 0.92
N ALA A 154 1.90 -17.60 -0.03
CA ALA A 154 3.34 -17.49 -0.25
C ALA A 154 3.74 -16.22 -1.06
N ARG A 155 2.78 -15.42 -1.51
CA ARG A 155 2.98 -14.24 -2.36
C ARG A 155 2.33 -12.97 -1.80
N ILE A 156 2.23 -12.86 -0.48
CA ILE A 156 1.71 -11.68 0.20
C ILE A 156 2.90 -10.82 0.63
N GLY A 157 3.02 -9.62 0.06
CA GLY A 157 4.06 -8.66 0.38
C GLY A 157 3.54 -7.35 0.96
N VAL A 158 4.47 -6.51 1.37
CA VAL A 158 4.19 -5.16 1.86
C VAL A 158 4.84 -4.12 0.96
N MET A 159 4.18 -2.99 0.83
CA MET A 159 4.71 -1.80 0.18
C MET A 159 4.46 -0.60 1.08
N GLY A 160 5.40 0.34 1.11
CA GLY A 160 5.17 1.56 1.87
C GLY A 160 5.90 2.75 1.28
N PHE A 161 5.27 3.90 1.45
CA PHE A 161 5.76 5.20 0.97
C PHE A 161 6.20 6.05 2.15
N SER A 162 7.37 6.67 2.09
CA SER A 162 7.86 7.61 3.10
C SER A 162 7.73 7.04 4.54
N ALA A 163 6.90 7.63 5.39
CA ALA A 163 6.59 7.12 6.72
C ALA A 163 5.95 5.71 6.69
N GLY A 164 5.09 5.43 5.72
CA GLY A 164 4.54 4.09 5.48
C GLY A 164 5.61 3.09 5.06
N GLY A 165 6.67 3.55 4.38
CA GLY A 165 7.85 2.74 4.07
C GLY A 165 8.61 2.30 5.32
N GLU A 166 8.71 3.17 6.34
CA GLU A 166 9.25 2.77 7.65
C GLU A 166 8.38 1.69 8.31
N VAL A 167 7.05 1.83 8.27
CA VAL A 167 6.12 0.82 8.83
C VAL A 167 6.25 -0.52 8.11
N ALA A 168 6.34 -0.51 6.76
CA ALA A 168 6.53 -1.72 5.96
C ALA A 168 7.86 -2.40 6.27
N ALA A 169 8.96 -1.64 6.37
CA ALA A 169 10.28 -2.15 6.73
C ALA A 169 10.29 -2.76 8.15
N LEU A 170 9.68 -2.09 9.12
CA LEU A 170 9.56 -2.61 10.49
C LEU A 170 8.80 -3.94 10.53
N ALA A 171 7.70 -4.07 9.76
CA ALA A 171 6.95 -5.32 9.68
C ALA A 171 7.78 -6.44 9.05
N ALA A 172 8.58 -6.12 8.02
CA ALA A 172 9.48 -7.07 7.37
C ALA A 172 10.70 -7.45 8.22
N MET A 173 11.09 -6.63 9.19
CA MET A 173 12.16 -6.94 10.16
C MET A 173 11.65 -7.70 11.39
N ARG A 174 10.42 -7.43 11.82
CA ARG A 174 9.87 -7.87 13.11
C ARG A 174 8.61 -8.73 12.94
N PHE A 175 8.54 -9.51 11.87
CA PHE A 175 7.47 -10.49 11.68
C PHE A 175 7.52 -11.61 12.71
N ASP A 176 6.41 -12.34 12.84
CA ASP A 176 6.30 -13.55 13.65
C ASP A 176 5.39 -14.57 12.98
N VAL A 177 5.41 -15.79 13.50
CA VAL A 177 4.65 -16.93 12.96
C VAL A 177 3.18 -16.94 13.40
N GLY A 178 2.75 -15.96 14.22
CA GLY A 178 1.45 -15.94 14.85
C GLY A 178 1.39 -16.77 16.14
N ASP A 179 0.33 -16.57 16.90
CA ASP A 179 0.05 -17.31 18.14
C ASP A 179 -1.06 -18.34 17.90
N ARG A 180 -0.69 -19.62 17.79
CA ARG A 180 -1.64 -20.72 17.56
C ARG A 180 -2.71 -20.84 18.65
N ALA A 181 -2.44 -20.33 19.86
CA ALA A 181 -3.37 -20.34 20.98
C ALA A 181 -4.27 -19.10 21.06
N ALA A 182 -4.04 -18.09 20.19
CA ALA A 182 -4.83 -16.87 20.19
C ALA A 182 -6.32 -17.16 20.05
N ALA A 183 -7.17 -16.44 20.79
CA ALA A 183 -8.62 -16.55 20.68
C ALA A 183 -9.11 -16.05 19.32
N ASP A 184 -8.53 -14.95 18.82
CA ASP A 184 -8.79 -14.44 17.48
C ASP A 184 -8.03 -15.28 16.44
N MET A 185 -8.76 -15.89 15.52
CA MET A 185 -8.20 -16.74 14.46
C MET A 185 -7.23 -16.00 13.54
N ILE A 186 -7.41 -14.68 13.37
CA ILE A 186 -6.52 -13.86 12.55
C ILE A 186 -5.11 -13.79 13.21
N ASP A 187 -5.03 -13.76 14.53
CA ASP A 187 -3.74 -13.68 15.23
C ASP A 187 -2.97 -15.02 15.24
N ARG A 188 -3.60 -16.10 14.78
CA ARG A 188 -2.92 -17.39 14.55
C ARG A 188 -2.09 -17.41 13.27
N GLU A 189 -2.37 -16.48 12.34
CA GLU A 189 -1.67 -16.39 11.06
C GLU A 189 -0.31 -15.72 11.21
N SER A 190 0.63 -16.10 10.35
CA SER A 190 1.95 -15.46 10.26
C SER A 190 1.85 -14.02 9.73
N SER A 191 2.62 -13.12 10.30
CA SER A 191 2.82 -11.76 9.78
C SER A 191 4.04 -11.63 8.84
N HIS A 192 4.66 -12.75 8.42
CA HIS A 192 5.82 -12.74 7.53
C HIS A 192 5.43 -12.33 6.11
N PRO A 193 5.96 -11.21 5.57
CA PRO A 193 5.75 -10.84 4.17
C PRO A 193 6.70 -11.64 3.26
N ALA A 194 6.21 -12.05 2.08
CA ALA A 194 7.02 -12.76 1.09
C ALA A 194 8.03 -11.83 0.39
N PHE A 195 7.76 -10.54 0.37
CA PHE A 195 8.61 -9.49 -0.20
C PHE A 195 8.25 -8.12 0.40
N GLN A 196 9.10 -7.15 0.16
CA GLN A 196 8.82 -5.77 0.52
C GLN A 196 9.23 -4.80 -0.59
N ALA A 197 8.46 -3.70 -0.75
CA ALA A 197 8.76 -2.61 -1.64
C ALA A 197 8.76 -1.29 -0.86
N LEU A 198 9.90 -0.62 -0.81
CA LEU A 198 10.07 0.60 -0.01
C LEU A 198 10.32 1.79 -0.93
N ILE A 199 9.35 2.69 -0.98
CA ILE A 199 9.33 3.84 -1.85
C ILE A 199 9.69 5.08 -1.02
N TYR A 200 10.87 5.63 -1.25
CA TYR A 200 11.47 6.74 -0.48
C TYR A 200 11.21 6.66 1.04
N PRO A 201 11.49 5.51 1.69
CA PRO A 201 11.17 5.32 3.09
C PRO A 201 11.96 6.27 3.99
N GLY A 202 11.31 6.79 5.03
CA GLY A 202 12.03 7.46 6.11
C GLY A 202 12.83 6.49 6.97
N SER A 203 13.75 7.04 7.78
CA SER A 203 14.43 6.31 8.86
C SER A 203 15.24 5.07 8.39
N SER A 204 15.76 5.07 7.17
CA SER A 204 16.48 3.93 6.57
C SER A 204 17.70 3.48 7.38
N GLY A 205 18.31 4.37 8.18
CA GLY A 205 19.40 4.04 9.09
C GLY A 205 19.05 2.99 10.17
N ARG A 206 17.74 2.83 10.48
CA ARG A 206 17.23 1.82 11.42
C ARG A 206 17.03 0.44 10.82
N PHE A 207 17.18 0.30 9.48
CA PHE A 207 16.86 -0.95 8.82
C PHE A 207 17.96 -1.98 9.04
N GLU A 208 17.58 -3.04 9.75
CA GLU A 208 18.43 -4.21 10.01
C GLU A 208 18.12 -5.26 8.95
N VAL A 209 19.19 -5.86 8.41
CA VAL A 209 19.09 -6.87 7.36
C VAL A 209 19.77 -8.14 7.84
N THR A 210 19.07 -9.24 7.69
CA THR A 210 19.59 -10.59 7.98
C THR A 210 19.37 -11.49 6.75
N LYS A 211 19.98 -12.67 6.73
CA LYS A 211 19.73 -13.67 5.69
C LYS A 211 18.27 -14.14 5.59
N ASN A 212 17.46 -13.86 6.62
CA ASN A 212 16.04 -14.21 6.66
C ASN A 212 15.14 -13.03 6.27
N SER A 213 15.70 -11.87 5.94
CA SER A 213 14.94 -10.73 5.45
C SER A 213 14.26 -11.09 4.11
N PRO A 214 13.01 -10.68 3.88
CA PRO A 214 12.35 -10.90 2.60
C PRO A 214 13.04 -10.10 1.48
N PRO A 215 13.02 -10.59 0.21
CA PRO A 215 13.49 -9.83 -0.94
C PRO A 215 12.92 -8.41 -0.98
N ILE A 216 13.70 -7.45 -1.52
CA ILE A 216 13.36 -6.04 -1.43
C ILE A 216 13.46 -5.33 -2.78
N PHE A 217 12.44 -4.50 -3.08
CA PHE A 217 12.45 -3.47 -4.11
C PHE A 217 12.59 -2.10 -3.45
N LEU A 218 13.59 -1.34 -3.84
CA LEU A 218 13.94 -0.03 -3.28
C LEU A 218 13.81 1.05 -4.36
N LEU A 219 13.21 2.18 -4.01
CA LEU A 219 12.99 3.27 -4.95
C LEU A 219 13.04 4.62 -4.25
N CYS A 220 13.79 5.58 -4.81
CA CYS A 220 13.78 6.99 -4.38
C CYS A 220 14.16 7.96 -5.51
N GLY A 221 14.01 9.25 -5.23
CA GLY A 221 14.54 10.33 -6.06
C GLY A 221 15.96 10.70 -5.65
N TYR A 222 16.79 11.06 -6.62
CA TYR A 222 18.12 11.60 -6.36
C TYR A 222 18.06 12.94 -5.60
N LYS A 223 17.03 13.75 -5.89
CA LYS A 223 16.82 15.07 -5.25
C LYS A 223 16.10 14.96 -3.89
N ASP A 224 15.91 13.75 -3.36
CA ASP A 224 15.37 13.53 -2.03
C ASP A 224 16.40 13.85 -0.94
N ARG A 225 15.96 13.90 0.32
CA ARG A 225 16.84 14.09 1.48
C ARG A 225 17.95 13.02 1.48
N THR A 226 19.13 13.40 1.94
CA THR A 226 20.31 12.55 2.04
C THR A 226 20.04 11.23 2.81
N ASP A 227 19.28 11.32 3.91
CA ASP A 227 18.90 10.12 4.71
C ASP A 227 18.01 9.13 3.94
N ILE A 228 17.41 9.55 2.82
CA ILE A 228 16.63 8.72 1.91
C ILE A 228 17.46 8.31 0.69
N SER A 229 17.96 9.26 -0.09
CA SER A 229 18.65 8.98 -1.35
C SER A 229 19.95 8.18 -1.16
N GLU A 230 20.80 8.58 -0.22
CA GLU A 230 22.01 7.82 0.13
C GLU A 230 21.69 6.64 1.05
N GLY A 231 20.74 6.83 1.99
CA GLY A 231 20.32 5.80 2.92
C GLY A 231 19.80 4.54 2.24
N LEU A 232 19.06 4.67 1.13
CA LEU A 232 18.58 3.50 0.37
C LEU A 232 19.73 2.76 -0.34
N ALA A 233 20.72 3.46 -0.83
CA ALA A 233 21.92 2.82 -1.39
C ALA A 233 22.64 1.98 -0.33
N GLN A 234 22.72 2.48 0.91
CA GLN A 234 23.28 1.72 2.03
C GLN A 234 22.43 0.51 2.42
N VAL A 235 21.10 0.64 2.41
CA VAL A 235 20.19 -0.50 2.62
C VAL A 235 20.41 -1.56 1.54
N TYR A 236 20.50 -1.18 0.27
CA TYR A 236 20.82 -2.11 -0.81
C TYR A 236 22.13 -2.87 -0.55
N LEU A 237 23.19 -2.18 -0.11
CA LEU A 237 24.47 -2.82 0.21
C LEU A 237 24.35 -3.83 1.37
N LYS A 238 23.56 -3.52 2.40
CA LYS A 238 23.27 -4.47 3.50
C LYS A 238 22.59 -5.74 2.97
N TYR A 239 21.60 -5.60 2.07
CA TYR A 239 20.91 -6.73 1.44
C TYR A 239 21.86 -7.58 0.61
N LYS A 240 22.70 -6.95 -0.21
CA LYS A 240 23.73 -7.63 -1.02
C LYS A 240 24.71 -8.40 -0.14
N GLN A 241 25.16 -7.81 0.96
CA GLN A 241 26.06 -8.45 1.93
C GLN A 241 25.40 -9.63 2.65
N ALA A 242 24.09 -9.55 2.93
CA ALA A 242 23.32 -10.63 3.55
C ALA A 242 22.97 -11.76 2.56
N GLY A 243 23.23 -11.59 1.26
CA GLY A 243 22.89 -12.56 0.21
C GLY A 243 21.39 -12.62 -0.08
N VAL A 244 20.62 -11.55 0.24
CA VAL A 244 19.19 -11.46 -0.01
C VAL A 244 18.94 -10.66 -1.28
N PRO A 245 18.05 -11.11 -2.20
CA PRO A 245 17.75 -10.40 -3.44
C PRO A 245 17.25 -8.97 -3.17
N ALA A 246 17.84 -8.01 -3.88
CA ALA A 246 17.49 -6.60 -3.77
C ALA A 246 17.63 -5.91 -5.12
N GLU A 247 16.66 -5.02 -5.43
CA GLU A 247 16.70 -4.13 -6.58
C GLU A 247 16.54 -2.69 -6.11
N LEU A 248 17.34 -1.76 -6.67
CA LEU A 248 17.36 -0.35 -6.30
C LEU A 248 17.24 0.53 -7.53
N HIS A 249 16.29 1.46 -7.50
CA HIS A 249 16.14 2.53 -8.49
C HIS A 249 16.29 3.90 -7.83
N ILE A 250 17.14 4.75 -8.39
CA ILE A 250 17.31 6.15 -8.00
C ILE A 250 17.08 7.02 -9.24
N TYR A 251 15.97 7.75 -9.26
CA TYR A 251 15.62 8.60 -10.41
C TYR A 251 16.21 10.00 -10.27
N SER A 252 17.06 10.40 -11.23
CA SER A 252 17.83 11.64 -11.21
C SER A 252 16.98 12.91 -11.09
N ASP A 253 15.78 12.89 -11.67
CA ASP A 253 14.90 14.07 -11.73
C ASP A 253 13.82 14.11 -10.66
N ALA A 254 13.69 13.07 -9.85
CA ALA A 254 12.69 12.98 -8.80
C ALA A 254 13.21 13.50 -7.45
N GLY A 255 12.31 14.10 -6.68
CA GLY A 255 12.46 14.42 -5.25
C GLY A 255 11.60 13.49 -4.38
N HIS A 256 11.18 13.99 -3.21
CA HIS A 256 10.32 13.26 -2.30
C HIS A 256 8.84 13.29 -2.71
N GLY A 257 8.08 12.23 -2.40
CA GLY A 257 6.61 12.27 -2.46
C GLY A 257 6.01 12.20 -3.87
N PHE A 258 6.73 11.68 -4.86
CA PHE A 258 6.18 11.56 -6.22
C PHE A 258 5.01 10.55 -6.30
N GLY A 259 4.98 9.51 -5.48
CA GLY A 259 3.92 8.52 -5.45
C GLY A 259 3.56 7.93 -6.81
N PHE A 260 2.28 7.62 -6.99
CA PHE A 260 1.72 7.24 -8.28
C PHE A 260 0.66 8.26 -8.71
N ARG A 261 1.08 9.24 -9.53
CA ARG A 261 0.23 10.34 -10.04
C ARG A 261 0.15 10.30 -11.56
N PRO A 262 -1.00 10.62 -12.15
CA PRO A 262 -1.10 10.80 -13.61
C PRO A 262 -0.21 11.93 -14.15
N THR A 263 0.18 12.85 -13.29
CA THR A 263 1.05 14.01 -13.62
C THR A 263 2.55 13.69 -13.58
N ASN A 264 2.95 12.51 -13.11
CA ASN A 264 4.35 12.11 -13.15
C ASN A 264 4.84 12.00 -14.59
N GLN A 265 6.05 12.46 -14.85
CA GLN A 265 6.67 12.47 -16.17
C GLN A 265 8.06 11.81 -16.15
N GLY A 266 8.55 11.46 -17.34
CA GLY A 266 9.86 10.84 -17.49
C GLY A 266 9.98 9.46 -16.86
N ALA A 267 11.18 9.08 -16.48
CA ALA A 267 11.47 7.74 -15.99
C ALA A 267 10.68 7.36 -14.73
N VAL A 268 10.47 8.32 -13.82
CA VAL A 268 9.73 8.09 -12.57
C VAL A 268 8.25 7.78 -12.78
N ALA A 269 7.66 8.15 -13.92
CA ALA A 269 6.27 7.81 -14.23
C ALA A 269 6.05 6.29 -14.41
N HIS A 270 7.12 5.56 -14.74
CA HIS A 270 7.10 4.12 -15.08
C HIS A 270 7.65 3.23 -13.96
N TRP A 271 7.77 3.73 -12.74
CA TRP A 271 8.27 2.92 -11.65
C TRP A 271 7.35 1.72 -11.29
N PRO A 272 6.00 1.79 -11.43
CA PRO A 272 5.17 0.64 -11.11
C PRO A 272 5.40 -0.54 -12.07
N GLU A 273 5.74 -0.25 -13.34
CA GLU A 273 6.13 -1.28 -14.32
C GLU A 273 7.43 -1.97 -13.87
N ARG A 274 8.43 -1.22 -13.39
CA ARG A 274 9.68 -1.81 -12.84
C ARG A 274 9.38 -2.71 -11.65
N PHE A 275 8.46 -2.31 -10.78
CA PHE A 275 8.04 -3.15 -9.66
C PHE A 275 7.39 -4.46 -10.12
N THR A 276 6.49 -4.41 -11.12
CA THR A 276 5.85 -5.64 -11.63
C THR A 276 6.82 -6.55 -12.38
N GLU A 277 7.78 -6.00 -13.10
CA GLU A 277 8.88 -6.76 -13.73
C GLU A 277 9.75 -7.45 -12.68
N TRP A 278 10.09 -6.74 -11.60
CA TRP A 278 10.81 -7.32 -10.47
C TRP A 278 10.04 -8.47 -9.80
N LEU A 279 8.72 -8.31 -9.58
CA LEU A 279 7.88 -9.40 -9.06
C LEU A 279 7.89 -10.61 -9.99
N THR A 280 7.81 -10.39 -11.30
CA THR A 280 7.83 -11.46 -12.31
C THR A 280 9.18 -12.18 -12.32
N SER A 281 10.28 -11.45 -12.34
CA SER A 281 11.65 -12.00 -12.32
C SER A 281 11.93 -12.79 -11.04
N GLY A 282 11.35 -12.37 -9.91
CA GLY A 282 11.43 -13.04 -8.62
C GLY A 282 10.49 -14.26 -8.46
N GLY A 283 9.69 -14.61 -9.48
CA GLY A 283 8.69 -15.70 -9.39
C GLY A 283 7.50 -15.38 -8.48
N LEU A 284 7.35 -14.12 -8.10
CA LEU A 284 6.27 -13.64 -7.22
C LEU A 284 5.01 -13.26 -8.00
N LEU A 285 5.13 -12.98 -9.28
CA LEU A 285 4.03 -12.73 -10.21
C LEU A 285 4.14 -13.70 -11.39
N ASN A 286 3.03 -14.33 -11.74
CA ASN A 286 2.98 -15.14 -12.96
C ASN A 286 2.91 -14.21 -14.16
N PRO A 287 3.63 -14.52 -15.27
CA PRO A 287 3.57 -13.75 -16.50
C PRO A 287 2.19 -13.80 -17.16
#